data_832fa6fedc617cb66a10367b6641fd06
#
_entry.id   832fa6fedc617cb66a10367b6641fd06
#
_cell.length_a   1.000
_cell.length_b   1.000
_cell.length_c   1.000
_cell.angle_alpha   90.00
_cell.angle_beta   90.00
_cell.angle_gamma   90.00
#
_symmetry.space_group_name_H-M   'P 1'
#
loop_
_entity.id
_entity.type
_entity.pdbx_description
1 polymer ?
#
loop_
_entity_poly.entity_id
_entity_poly.type
_entity_poly.pdbx_seq_one_letter_code
_entity_poly.pdbx_strand_id
1 'polypeptide(L)'
;MGHGDAGLSTPQQACGLRDVTRTAAKGRLECMSDDGVVTCPACSTRNRVPRAARGVPRCASCHVSLPWLIAADDRDFAAVAEEAAVPVLVDLWAPWCGPCRMVAPAVERVALELAGHLKAVKVNVDESPGVAGRYQAKSIPTLILLRDGREIGRQIGALPADRLLAWARNTVGANAGKAGR
;
A
#
# COMPACT_ATOMS: atom_id res chain seq x y z
N MET A 1 -31.20 -38.88 32.72
CA MET A 1 -31.34 -39.20 31.29
C MET A 1 -31.64 -37.88 30.56
N GLY A 2 -30.83 -37.48 29.64
CA GLY A 2 -31.05 -36.28 28.83
C GLY A 2 -29.82 -35.41 28.72
N HIS A 3 -28.97 -35.75 27.78
CA HIS A 3 -27.78 -35.02 27.39
C HIS A 3 -28.20 -33.79 26.60
N GLY A 4 -27.71 -32.63 26.95
CA GLY A 4 -27.83 -31.39 26.22
C GLY A 4 -26.46 -30.96 25.66
N ASP A 5 -26.25 -31.21 24.37
CA ASP A 5 -25.08 -30.75 23.62
C ASP A 5 -25.13 -29.25 23.45
N ALA A 6 -24.13 -28.57 23.98
CA ALA A 6 -23.87 -27.16 23.68
C ALA A 6 -23.04 -27.06 22.39
N GLY A 7 -23.71 -26.73 21.28
CA GLY A 7 -23.10 -26.48 20.00
C GLY A 7 -22.25 -25.20 20.01
N LEU A 8 -20.95 -25.34 19.91
CA LEU A 8 -20.00 -24.29 19.60
C LEU A 8 -20.15 -23.90 18.12
N SER A 9 -20.73 -22.73 17.87
CA SER A 9 -20.77 -22.13 16.54
C SER A 9 -19.43 -21.48 16.24
N THR A 10 -18.64 -22.08 15.39
CA THR A 10 -17.49 -21.49 14.72
C THR A 10 -17.96 -20.57 13.59
N PRO A 11 -17.45 -19.34 13.46
CA PRO A 11 -17.62 -18.58 12.23
C PRO A 11 -16.54 -18.97 11.24
N GLN A 12 -16.82 -19.98 10.49
CA GLN A 12 -16.06 -20.40 9.31
C GLN A 12 -17.02 -20.32 8.13
N GLN A 13 -16.87 -19.30 7.31
CA GLN A 13 -17.29 -19.21 5.91
C GLN A 13 -17.16 -17.75 5.47
N ALA A 14 -16.14 -17.46 4.65
CA ALA A 14 -16.28 -17.33 3.21
C ALA A 14 -14.94 -17.02 2.56
N CYS A 15 -14.20 -18.07 2.20
CA CYS A 15 -13.31 -17.99 1.04
C CYS A 15 -13.48 -19.30 0.28
N GLY A 16 -14.39 -19.26 -0.71
CA GLY A 16 -14.72 -20.40 -1.54
C GLY A 16 -13.53 -20.83 -2.39
N LEU A 17 -13.15 -22.10 -2.24
CA LEU A 17 -12.30 -22.83 -3.20
C LEU A 17 -12.95 -22.74 -4.59
N ARG A 18 -12.25 -22.15 -5.56
CA ARG A 18 -12.46 -22.41 -6.98
C ARG A 18 -11.12 -22.63 -7.65
N ASP A 19 -11.01 -23.86 -8.07
CA ASP A 19 -10.28 -24.45 -9.20
C ASP A 19 -9.13 -23.64 -9.83
N VAL A 20 -7.95 -24.26 -9.73
CA VAL A 20 -6.69 -23.77 -10.31
C VAL A 20 -6.62 -24.27 -11.74
N THR A 21 -7.23 -23.58 -12.67
CA THR A 21 -6.85 -23.67 -14.09
C THR A 21 -6.03 -22.45 -14.49
N ARG A 22 -4.84 -22.74 -14.75
CA ARG A 22 -3.71 -22.03 -15.27
C ARG A 22 -4.08 -21.09 -16.42
N THR A 23 -4.18 -19.79 -16.14
CA THR A 23 -4.00 -18.75 -17.17
C THR A 23 -3.31 -17.56 -16.50
N ALA A 24 -2.19 -17.14 -17.08
CA ALA A 24 -1.40 -16.01 -16.61
C ALA A 24 -2.20 -14.70 -16.76
N ALA A 25 -2.96 -14.35 -15.72
CA ALA A 25 -3.61 -13.06 -15.58
C ALA A 25 -2.75 -12.19 -14.67
N LYS A 26 -2.32 -11.06 -15.22
CA LYS A 26 -1.61 -9.96 -14.54
C LYS A 26 -2.11 -9.78 -13.11
N GLY A 27 -1.21 -10.03 -12.14
CA GLY A 27 -1.54 -10.10 -10.74
C GLY A 27 -2.24 -8.84 -10.21
N ARG A 28 -3.49 -9.02 -9.80
CA ARG A 28 -4.12 -8.15 -8.85
C ARG A 28 -3.42 -8.45 -7.51
N LEU A 29 -2.88 -7.43 -6.86
CA LEU A 29 -2.44 -7.51 -5.47
C LEU A 29 -3.71 -7.74 -4.61
N GLU A 30 -4.18 -8.98 -4.57
CA GLU A 30 -5.26 -9.35 -3.69
C GLU A 30 -4.71 -9.38 -2.26
N CYS A 31 -5.18 -8.42 -1.51
CA CYS A 31 -5.15 -8.38 -0.06
C CYS A 31 -3.75 -8.44 0.55
N MET A 32 -3.16 -7.28 0.74
CA MET A 32 -2.22 -7.14 1.85
C MET A 32 -3.04 -7.30 3.13
N SER A 33 -2.94 -8.47 3.73
CA SER A 33 -3.48 -8.71 5.06
C SER A 33 -2.83 -7.71 6.03
N ASP A 34 -3.59 -7.23 7.02
CA ASP A 34 -3.11 -6.28 8.06
C ASP A 34 -1.82 -6.76 8.77
N ASP A 35 -1.46 -8.04 8.60
CA ASP A 35 -0.25 -8.66 9.14
C ASP A 35 1.02 -8.44 8.29
N GLY A 36 0.96 -7.66 7.21
CA GLY A 36 2.11 -7.30 6.39
C GLY A 36 2.67 -8.45 5.55
N VAL A 37 1.87 -9.47 5.22
CA VAL A 37 2.30 -10.58 4.38
C VAL A 37 2.06 -10.27 2.90
N VAL A 38 3.11 -10.40 2.09
CA VAL A 38 3.10 -10.17 0.64
C VAL A 38 3.50 -11.45 -0.09
N THR A 39 2.76 -11.82 -1.12
CA THR A 39 3.15 -12.89 -2.03
C THR A 39 4.11 -12.35 -3.08
N CYS A 40 5.26 -12.98 -3.22
CA CYS A 40 6.25 -12.58 -4.22
C CYS A 40 5.71 -12.76 -5.65
N PRO A 41 5.74 -11.72 -6.50
CA PRO A 41 5.21 -11.81 -7.85
C PRO A 41 6.05 -12.70 -8.77
N ALA A 42 7.32 -12.99 -8.39
CA ALA A 42 8.24 -13.78 -9.22
C ALA A 42 8.23 -15.28 -8.87
N CYS A 43 8.10 -15.65 -7.58
CA CYS A 43 8.22 -17.04 -7.14
C CYS A 43 7.09 -17.52 -6.21
N SER A 44 6.08 -16.69 -5.99
CA SER A 44 4.89 -16.98 -5.15
C SER A 44 5.19 -17.28 -3.67
N THR A 45 6.42 -17.09 -3.21
CA THR A 45 6.77 -17.23 -1.80
C THR A 45 6.08 -16.13 -0.97
N ARG A 46 5.46 -16.52 0.14
CA ARG A 46 4.89 -15.56 1.09
C ARG A 46 6.00 -14.96 1.94
N ASN A 47 6.01 -13.64 2.06
CA ASN A 47 7.01 -12.87 2.79
C ASN A 47 6.31 -11.92 3.77
N ARG A 48 6.86 -11.78 4.96
CA ARG A 48 6.44 -10.72 5.87
C ARG A 48 7.22 -9.44 5.54
N VAL A 49 6.52 -8.40 5.16
CA VAL A 49 7.08 -7.07 4.85
C VAL A 49 6.82 -6.16 6.05
N PRO A 50 7.86 -5.64 6.71
CA PRO A 50 7.67 -4.79 7.88
C PRO A 50 7.01 -3.46 7.51
N ARG A 51 6.18 -2.93 8.41
CA ARG A 51 5.50 -1.64 8.25
C ARG A 51 6.51 -0.49 8.16
N ALA A 52 7.51 -0.50 9.05
CA ALA A 52 8.64 0.42 9.02
C ALA A 52 9.94 -0.39 8.93
N ALA A 53 10.81 -0.02 8.00
CA ALA A 53 12.13 -0.63 7.84
C ALA A 53 13.08 0.39 7.19
N ARG A 54 14.37 0.26 7.51
CA ARG A 54 15.44 1.09 6.89
C ARG A 54 15.91 0.56 5.55
N GLY A 55 15.49 -0.65 5.16
CA GLY A 55 15.87 -1.29 3.92
C GLY A 55 14.68 -1.58 3.02
N VAL A 56 14.96 -1.90 1.77
CA VAL A 56 13.97 -2.32 0.79
C VAL A 56 13.60 -3.78 1.03
N PRO A 57 12.31 -4.14 1.15
CA PRO A 57 11.91 -5.52 1.33
C PRO A 57 12.25 -6.37 0.10
N ARG A 58 12.88 -7.52 0.35
CA ARG A 58 13.26 -8.50 -0.68
C ARG A 58 12.66 -9.86 -0.37
N CYS A 59 12.38 -10.62 -1.40
CA CYS A 59 11.89 -11.98 -1.26
C CYS A 59 12.96 -12.86 -0.59
N ALA A 60 12.56 -13.61 0.43
CA ALA A 60 13.46 -14.52 1.13
C ALA A 60 13.97 -15.67 0.25
N SER A 61 13.22 -16.02 -0.82
CA SER A 61 13.56 -17.13 -1.72
C SER A 61 14.34 -16.68 -2.96
N CYS A 62 13.79 -15.72 -3.74
CA CYS A 62 14.38 -15.33 -5.02
C CYS A 62 15.05 -13.95 -5.03
N HIS A 63 15.08 -13.25 -3.88
CA HIS A 63 15.73 -11.97 -3.63
C HIS A 63 15.26 -10.79 -4.49
N VAL A 64 14.21 -10.91 -5.29
CA VAL A 64 13.62 -9.76 -5.98
C VAL A 64 13.02 -8.78 -4.97
N SER A 65 12.99 -7.50 -5.32
CA SER A 65 12.32 -6.48 -4.51
C SER A 65 10.82 -6.76 -4.44
N LEU A 66 10.25 -6.68 -3.25
CA LEU A 66 8.83 -6.88 -3.03
C LEU A 66 8.07 -5.57 -3.13
N PRO A 67 6.82 -5.59 -3.63
CA PRO A 67 5.96 -4.42 -3.53
C PRO A 67 5.75 -4.06 -2.07
N TRP A 68 5.79 -2.76 -1.77
CA TRP A 68 5.65 -2.26 -0.40
C TRP A 68 4.44 -1.34 -0.33
N LEU A 69 3.30 -1.92 -0.01
CA LEU A 69 2.03 -1.22 0.18
C LEU A 69 1.49 -1.56 1.57
N ILE A 70 1.25 -0.56 2.40
CA ILE A 70 0.76 -0.74 3.77
C ILE A 70 -0.26 0.34 4.12
N ALA A 71 -1.06 0.10 5.17
CA ALA A 71 -1.87 1.13 5.81
C ALA A 71 -1.09 1.79 6.96
N ALA A 72 -1.36 3.07 7.25
CA ALA A 72 -0.86 3.78 8.42
C ALA A 72 -1.96 4.65 9.01
N ASP A 73 -1.83 4.98 10.28
CA ASP A 73 -2.71 5.90 11.00
C ASP A 73 -1.91 6.98 11.75
N ASP A 74 -2.60 7.87 12.48
CA ASP A 74 -1.98 8.97 13.21
C ASP A 74 -0.87 8.54 14.19
N ARG A 75 -0.90 7.29 14.66
CA ARG A 75 0.04 6.77 15.68
C ARG A 75 1.38 6.36 15.08
N ASP A 76 1.37 5.83 13.86
CA ASP A 76 2.56 5.24 13.25
C ASP A 76 3.01 5.89 11.92
N PHE A 77 2.25 6.86 11.41
CA PHE A 77 2.51 7.51 10.13
C PHE A 77 3.94 8.08 10.03
N ALA A 78 4.43 8.72 11.08
CA ALA A 78 5.79 9.28 11.08
C ALA A 78 6.85 8.18 10.80
N ALA A 79 6.82 7.11 11.58
CA ALA A 79 7.77 6.00 11.44
C ALA A 79 7.59 5.23 10.11
N VAL A 80 6.35 5.14 9.64
CA VAL A 80 6.00 4.36 8.45
C VAL A 80 6.25 5.13 7.16
N ALA A 81 6.01 6.44 7.14
CA ALA A 81 6.04 7.26 5.93
C ALA A 81 7.12 8.35 5.96
N GLU A 82 7.19 9.15 7.04
CA GLU A 82 8.10 10.31 7.07
C GLU A 82 9.57 9.90 7.26
N GLU A 83 9.83 8.84 8.04
CA GLU A 83 11.18 8.30 8.32
C GLU A 83 11.59 7.19 7.34
N ALA A 84 10.80 6.94 6.30
CA ALA A 84 11.12 5.91 5.32
C ALA A 84 12.39 6.25 4.53
N ALA A 85 13.27 5.26 4.35
CA ALA A 85 14.53 5.41 3.59
C ALA A 85 14.34 5.49 2.06
N VAL A 86 13.11 5.28 1.58
CA VAL A 86 12.74 5.39 0.17
C VAL A 86 11.61 6.40 0.02
N PRO A 87 11.41 6.98 -1.17
CA PRO A 87 10.24 7.81 -1.43
C PRO A 87 8.93 7.10 -1.11
N VAL A 88 7.96 7.84 -0.60
CA VAL A 88 6.66 7.31 -0.18
C VAL A 88 5.54 7.97 -0.98
N LEU A 89 4.70 7.15 -1.60
CA LEU A 89 3.41 7.56 -2.14
C LEU A 89 2.34 7.39 -1.05
N VAL A 90 1.84 8.49 -0.52
CA VAL A 90 0.73 8.50 0.45
C VAL A 90 -0.57 8.63 -0.31
N ASP A 91 -1.52 7.74 -0.06
CA ASP A 91 -2.90 7.77 -0.56
C ASP A 91 -3.84 8.12 0.60
N LEU A 92 -4.31 9.36 0.62
CA LEU A 92 -5.31 9.85 1.59
C LEU A 92 -6.71 9.53 1.04
N TRP A 93 -7.40 8.62 1.69
CA TRP A 93 -8.64 8.03 1.20
C TRP A 93 -9.68 7.83 2.32
N ALA A 94 -10.93 7.48 1.94
CA ALA A 94 -11.96 7.02 2.86
C ALA A 94 -12.83 5.93 2.22
N PRO A 95 -13.48 5.04 3.02
CA PRO A 95 -14.29 3.91 2.49
C PRO A 95 -15.51 4.36 1.66
N TRP A 96 -16.10 5.48 2.01
CA TRP A 96 -17.26 6.06 1.29
C TRP A 96 -16.90 6.79 -0.01
N CYS A 97 -15.63 7.05 -0.26
CA CYS A 97 -15.12 7.80 -1.41
C CYS A 97 -15.10 6.94 -2.68
N GLY A 98 -16.04 7.17 -3.59
CA GLY A 98 -16.10 6.47 -4.89
C GLY A 98 -14.84 6.63 -5.74
N PRO A 99 -14.34 7.86 -5.98
CA PRO A 99 -13.10 8.09 -6.72
C PRO A 99 -11.87 7.43 -6.07
N CYS A 100 -11.82 7.31 -4.73
CA CYS A 100 -10.73 6.62 -4.03
C CYS A 100 -10.70 5.13 -4.38
N ARG A 101 -11.87 4.49 -4.50
CA ARG A 101 -11.94 3.08 -4.94
C ARG A 101 -11.46 2.89 -6.38
N MET A 102 -11.64 3.89 -7.24
CA MET A 102 -11.14 3.84 -8.62
C MET A 102 -9.63 4.01 -8.70
N VAL A 103 -9.01 4.78 -7.81
CA VAL A 103 -7.55 5.00 -7.82
C VAL A 103 -6.78 3.90 -7.08
N ALA A 104 -7.42 3.14 -6.19
CA ALA A 104 -6.75 2.10 -5.41
C ALA A 104 -5.95 1.10 -6.27
N PRO A 105 -6.47 0.54 -7.39
CA PRO A 105 -5.68 -0.33 -8.27
C PRO A 105 -4.49 0.37 -8.92
N ALA A 106 -4.56 1.69 -9.13
CA ALA A 106 -3.44 2.47 -9.66
C ALA A 106 -2.32 2.62 -8.64
N VAL A 107 -2.66 2.84 -7.37
CA VAL A 107 -1.70 2.89 -6.24
C VAL A 107 -1.02 1.53 -6.06
N GLU A 108 -1.78 0.44 -6.11
CA GLU A 108 -1.24 -0.93 -6.06
C GLU A 108 -0.26 -1.20 -7.18
N ARG A 109 -0.60 -0.79 -8.41
CA ARG A 109 0.29 -0.93 -9.57
C ARG A 109 1.58 -0.12 -9.41
N VAL A 110 1.51 1.11 -8.88
CA VAL A 110 2.70 1.90 -8.57
C VAL A 110 3.60 1.19 -7.56
N ALA A 111 3.02 0.64 -6.48
CA ALA A 111 3.79 -0.12 -5.49
C ALA A 111 4.45 -1.36 -6.09
N LEU A 112 3.79 -2.03 -7.03
CA LEU A 112 4.32 -3.21 -7.72
C LEU A 112 5.44 -2.84 -8.70
N GLU A 113 5.21 -1.88 -9.59
CA GLU A 113 6.16 -1.52 -10.64
C GLU A 113 7.36 -0.72 -10.14
N LEU A 114 7.22 -0.04 -9.00
CA LEU A 114 8.31 0.66 -8.34
C LEU A 114 8.82 -0.08 -7.08
N ALA A 115 8.61 -1.39 -7.03
CA ALA A 115 9.13 -2.23 -5.95
C ALA A 115 10.63 -2.04 -5.79
N GLY A 116 11.08 -1.73 -4.59
CA GLY A 116 12.48 -1.40 -4.30
C GLY A 116 12.85 0.07 -4.45
N HIS A 117 12.01 0.88 -5.06
CA HIS A 117 12.28 2.31 -5.32
C HIS A 117 11.27 3.24 -4.67
N LEU A 118 10.11 2.71 -4.26
CA LEU A 118 9.03 3.46 -3.66
C LEU A 118 8.22 2.57 -2.72
N LYS A 119 7.72 3.16 -1.64
CA LYS A 119 6.76 2.60 -0.72
C LYS A 119 5.41 3.30 -0.93
N ALA A 120 4.31 2.56 -0.95
CA ALA A 120 2.97 3.13 -0.92
C ALA A 120 2.36 2.99 0.48
N VAL A 121 1.72 4.04 0.96
CA VAL A 121 1.09 4.11 2.28
C VAL A 121 -0.33 4.63 2.12
N LYS A 122 -1.30 3.83 2.55
CA LYS A 122 -2.72 4.21 2.56
C LYS A 122 -3.10 4.74 3.92
N VAL A 123 -3.76 5.89 3.96
CA VAL A 123 -4.21 6.53 5.20
C VAL A 123 -5.71 6.82 5.08
N ASN A 124 -6.51 6.21 5.95
CA ASN A 124 -7.93 6.52 6.08
C ASN A 124 -8.08 7.84 6.82
N VAL A 125 -8.60 8.88 6.14
CA VAL A 125 -8.72 10.23 6.72
C VAL A 125 -9.76 10.30 7.85
N ASP A 126 -10.73 9.40 7.87
CA ASP A 126 -11.74 9.32 8.94
C ASP A 126 -11.11 8.82 10.27
N GLU A 127 -10.11 7.93 10.16
CA GLU A 127 -9.40 7.33 11.29
C GLU A 127 -8.09 8.08 11.64
N SER A 128 -7.64 8.97 10.75
CA SER A 128 -6.36 9.67 10.85
C SER A 128 -6.50 11.17 10.58
N PRO A 129 -7.34 11.89 11.37
CA PRO A 129 -7.58 13.31 11.16
C PRO A 129 -6.32 14.17 11.38
N GLY A 130 -5.37 13.71 12.20
CA GLY A 130 -4.09 14.38 12.43
C GLY A 130 -3.22 14.40 11.17
N VAL A 131 -3.07 13.28 10.48
CA VAL A 131 -2.37 13.20 9.19
C VAL A 131 -3.11 14.01 8.13
N ALA A 132 -4.44 13.84 8.00
CA ALA A 132 -5.25 14.59 7.04
C ALA A 132 -5.10 16.11 7.22
N GLY A 133 -5.10 16.59 8.47
CA GLY A 133 -4.91 18.00 8.82
C GLY A 133 -3.49 18.48 8.51
N ARG A 134 -2.45 17.72 8.89
CA ARG A 134 -1.04 18.05 8.63
C ARG A 134 -0.75 18.24 7.14
N TYR A 135 -1.30 17.36 6.30
CA TYR A 135 -1.14 17.44 4.85
C TYR A 135 -2.25 18.24 4.15
N GLN A 136 -3.11 18.91 4.90
CA GLN A 136 -4.17 19.77 4.37
C GLN A 136 -5.02 19.09 3.29
N ALA A 137 -5.46 17.86 3.56
CA ALA A 137 -6.27 17.07 2.65
C ALA A 137 -7.72 17.59 2.61
N LYS A 138 -7.96 18.64 1.84
CA LYS A 138 -9.29 19.27 1.68
C LYS A 138 -10.24 18.47 0.81
N SER A 139 -9.73 17.52 0.06
CA SER A 139 -10.47 16.61 -0.81
C SER A 139 -9.77 15.28 -0.94
N ILE A 140 -10.52 14.21 -1.21
CA ILE A 140 -9.98 12.86 -1.42
C ILE A 140 -10.47 12.26 -2.74
N PRO A 141 -9.65 11.40 -3.41
CA PRO A 141 -8.29 11.03 -3.02
C PRO A 141 -7.30 12.20 -3.16
N THR A 142 -6.37 12.31 -2.24
CA THR A 142 -5.19 13.16 -2.36
C THR A 142 -3.96 12.25 -2.29
N LEU A 143 -3.15 12.28 -3.33
CA LEU A 143 -1.93 11.50 -3.45
C LEU A 143 -0.73 12.40 -3.24
N ILE A 144 0.14 12.04 -2.30
CA ILE A 144 1.30 12.85 -1.93
C ILE A 144 2.56 12.01 -2.06
N LEU A 145 3.58 12.55 -2.71
CA LEU A 145 4.91 11.94 -2.71
C LEU A 145 5.77 12.63 -1.65
N LEU A 146 6.29 11.82 -0.75
CA LEU A 146 7.23 12.23 0.29
C LEU A 146 8.63 11.70 -0.03
N ARG A 147 9.64 12.48 0.36
CA ARG A 147 11.04 12.04 0.45
C ARG A 147 11.68 12.71 1.65
N ASP A 148 12.32 11.90 2.51
CA ASP A 148 12.93 12.38 3.76
C ASP A 148 11.96 13.22 4.60
N GLY A 149 10.71 12.76 4.72
CA GLY A 149 9.62 13.41 5.45
C GLY A 149 9.07 14.69 4.80
N ARG A 150 9.54 15.06 3.60
CA ARG A 150 9.11 16.29 2.91
C ARG A 150 8.24 15.97 1.70
N GLU A 151 7.21 16.77 1.48
CA GLU A 151 6.40 16.69 0.28
C GLU A 151 7.21 17.15 -0.94
N ILE A 152 7.32 16.27 -1.94
CA ILE A 152 8.01 16.54 -3.22
C ILE A 152 7.04 16.59 -4.39
N GLY A 153 5.78 16.22 -4.18
CA GLY A 153 4.72 16.30 -5.19
C GLY A 153 3.36 15.96 -4.63
N ARG A 154 2.33 16.53 -5.26
CA ARG A 154 0.93 16.33 -4.88
C ARG A 154 0.06 16.16 -6.10
N GLN A 155 -0.90 15.24 -6.02
CA GLN A 155 -1.94 15.04 -7.00
C GLN A 155 -3.29 14.96 -6.28
N ILE A 156 -4.24 15.77 -6.69
CA ILE A 156 -5.59 15.80 -6.15
C ILE A 156 -6.53 15.13 -7.14
N GLY A 157 -7.38 14.23 -6.65
CA GLY A 157 -8.32 13.46 -7.46
C GLY A 157 -7.71 12.18 -8.03
N ALA A 158 -8.59 11.36 -8.61
CA ALA A 158 -8.20 10.08 -9.19
C ALA A 158 -7.46 10.26 -10.52
N LEU A 159 -6.38 9.51 -10.71
CA LEU A 159 -5.65 9.41 -11.97
C LEU A 159 -5.71 7.98 -12.52
N PRO A 160 -5.75 7.81 -13.85
CA PRO A 160 -5.50 6.51 -14.47
C PRO A 160 -4.13 5.96 -14.08
N ALA A 161 -4.01 4.62 -14.01
CA ALA A 161 -2.83 3.94 -13.51
C ALA A 161 -1.53 4.35 -14.24
N ASP A 162 -1.55 4.45 -15.57
CA ASP A 162 -0.38 4.84 -16.36
C ASP A 162 0.06 6.28 -16.06
N ARG A 163 -0.92 7.17 -15.86
CA ARG A 163 -0.65 8.58 -15.50
C ARG A 163 -0.07 8.70 -14.10
N LEU A 164 -0.63 7.96 -13.14
CA LEU A 164 -0.12 7.95 -11.77
C LEU A 164 1.31 7.40 -11.71
N LEU A 165 1.57 6.31 -12.43
CA LEU A 165 2.90 5.71 -12.50
C LEU A 165 3.92 6.65 -13.13
N ALA A 166 3.58 7.28 -14.25
CA ALA A 166 4.45 8.24 -14.92
C ALA A 166 4.74 9.46 -14.01
N TRP A 167 3.70 9.99 -13.34
CA TRP A 167 3.86 11.10 -12.40
C TRP A 167 4.78 10.72 -11.23
N ALA A 168 4.58 9.54 -10.63
CA ALA A 168 5.39 9.07 -9.52
C ALA A 168 6.87 8.91 -9.94
N ARG A 169 7.15 8.25 -11.07
CA ARG A 169 8.51 8.08 -11.61
C ARG A 169 9.21 9.42 -11.88
N ASN A 170 8.53 10.33 -12.55
CA ASN A 170 9.10 11.64 -12.91
C ASN A 170 9.39 12.48 -11.67
N THR A 171 8.46 12.53 -10.70
CA THR A 171 8.61 13.31 -9.48
C THR A 171 9.74 12.76 -8.60
N VAL A 172 9.81 11.44 -8.44
CA VAL A 172 10.88 10.77 -7.69
C VAL A 172 12.24 10.99 -8.37
N GLY A 173 12.31 10.84 -9.70
CA GLY A 173 13.53 11.05 -10.48
C GLY A 173 14.04 12.49 -10.42
N ALA A 174 13.17 13.47 -10.62
CA ALA A 174 13.52 14.88 -10.58
C ALA A 174 14.08 15.35 -9.21
N ASN A 175 13.72 14.67 -8.14
CA ASN A 175 14.17 14.97 -6.78
C ASN A 175 15.32 14.08 -6.27
N ALA A 176 15.82 13.14 -7.09
CA ALA A 176 16.93 12.26 -6.71
C ALA A 176 18.24 13.02 -6.47
N GLY A 177 18.45 14.14 -7.15
CA GLY A 177 19.68 14.94 -7.06
C GLY A 177 19.68 16.02 -5.96
N LYS A 178 18.59 16.26 -5.24
CA LYS A 178 18.49 17.32 -4.23
C LYS A 178 18.73 16.87 -2.79
N ALA A 179 18.95 15.58 -2.55
CA ALA A 179 19.12 14.99 -1.21
C ALA A 179 20.56 15.07 -0.67
N GLY A 180 21.44 15.91 -1.23
CA GLY A 180 22.87 15.96 -0.87
C GLY A 180 23.46 17.37 -0.83
N ARG A 181 22.75 18.35 -0.26
CA ARG A 181 23.36 19.66 0.08
C ARG A 181 22.86 20.15 1.43
#